data_c36efe63400e9ca3587d78e27e7387db
#
_entry.id   c36efe63400e9ca3587d78e27e7387db
#
_cell.length_a   1.000
_cell.length_b   1.000
_cell.length_c   1.000
_cell.angle_alpha   90.00
_cell.angle_beta   90.00
_cell.angle_gamma   90.00
#
_symmetry.space_group_name_H-M   'P 1'
#
loop_
_entity.id
_entity.type
_entity.pdbx_description
1 polymer ?
#
loop_
_entity_poly.entity_id
_entity_poly.type
_entity_poly.pdbx_seq_one_letter_code
_entity_poly.pdbx_strand_id
1 'polypeptide(L)'
;LHQQQPAGQPQPVRTVDALGNVHYDDNQVILKGPKAWSNLNTKDTNVWKGDYQMVGRQGRGTADLMKQRGENRYTILENGSFTSCLPGSDTWSVVGSEVIHDREEQVAEIWNARFKLGSVPIFYSPYLQLPVGDKRRSGFLIPNAKYSTKNGVEFSLPYYWNIAPNFDATITPHYMNKRGGVMWENEFRYLTQAGAGLFEFDYLPSDKVYEDDHSNDSNSRRWMFYWNHNAVIDQVWRLNADYTKVSDPDYFNDFSSKYGSSTDGYATQKFSAGYVNQHFDATVSTKQFQVFDRSSSNSYGAEPQLDVNAYQNDVGPFDTHLYAQAVHFVNTNGDMPEETRLHMEPTINLPLSNGWGSINTEAKLLATHYQQSNLDKYNAANGTDYKDSVNRVMPEFKIDGKLVFERDMQEGYTQTLEPRMQYLYIPYRDQSHIGVYDSTLLQSDYSGLFRDRSYSG
;
A
#
# COMPACT_ATOMS: atom_id res chain seq x y z
N LEU A 1 40.87 -0.98 -35.76
CA LEU A 1 40.02 -0.10 -36.54
C LEU A 1 40.28 -0.37 -38.02
N HIS A 2 39.26 -0.70 -38.78
CA HIS A 2 39.30 -0.94 -40.22
C HIS A 2 38.53 0.17 -40.93
N GLN A 3 39.11 0.72 -41.99
CA GLN A 3 38.46 1.74 -42.80
C GLN A 3 38.53 1.32 -44.26
N GLN A 4 37.39 1.27 -44.93
CA GLN A 4 37.27 0.96 -46.34
C GLN A 4 36.34 1.98 -47.00
N GLN A 5 36.66 2.35 -48.25
CA GLN A 5 35.80 3.20 -49.05
C GLN A 5 35.43 2.43 -50.31
N PRO A 6 34.26 1.74 -50.38
CA PRO A 6 33.79 1.05 -51.57
C PRO A 6 33.58 2.04 -52.72
N ALA A 7 33.78 1.56 -53.95
CA ALA A 7 33.55 2.37 -55.14
C ALA A 7 32.09 2.83 -55.22
N GLY A 8 31.89 4.16 -55.40
CA GLY A 8 30.56 4.77 -55.51
C GLY A 8 29.93 5.22 -54.18
N GLN A 9 30.59 5.05 -53.04
CA GLN A 9 30.13 5.57 -51.74
C GLN A 9 30.83 6.89 -51.42
N PRO A 10 30.07 7.94 -50.93
CA PRO A 10 30.66 9.25 -50.66
C PRO A 10 31.49 9.30 -49.35
N GLN A 11 31.37 8.30 -48.43
CA GLN A 11 32.08 8.28 -47.17
C GLN A 11 32.74 6.94 -46.94
N PRO A 12 33.92 6.91 -46.27
CA PRO A 12 34.60 5.66 -45.93
C PRO A 12 33.80 4.88 -44.89
N VAL A 13 33.74 3.56 -45.03
CA VAL A 13 33.18 2.64 -44.04
C VAL A 13 34.22 2.40 -42.96
N ARG A 14 33.86 2.64 -41.71
CA ARG A 14 34.73 2.43 -40.54
C ARG A 14 34.19 1.32 -39.66
N THR A 15 35.00 0.32 -39.42
CA THR A 15 34.66 -0.80 -38.54
C THR A 15 35.73 -1.01 -37.47
N VAL A 16 35.34 -1.57 -36.34
CA VAL A 16 36.22 -1.93 -35.25
C VAL A 16 35.96 -3.38 -34.84
N ASP A 17 37.03 -4.17 -34.79
CA ASP A 17 37.03 -5.48 -34.19
C ASP A 17 37.73 -5.41 -32.83
N ALA A 18 37.11 -5.93 -31.77
CA ALA A 18 37.67 -5.96 -30.44
C ALA A 18 37.71 -7.42 -29.92
N LEU A 19 38.81 -7.80 -29.31
CA LEU A 19 39.05 -9.15 -28.80
C LEU A 19 39.49 -9.09 -27.32
N GLY A 20 39.13 -10.09 -26.56
CA GLY A 20 39.48 -10.19 -25.15
C GLY A 20 38.30 -9.80 -24.25
N ASN A 21 38.53 -9.01 -23.22
CA ASN A 21 37.47 -8.56 -22.32
C ASN A 21 36.79 -7.32 -22.88
N VAL A 22 35.85 -7.49 -23.79
CA VAL A 22 35.13 -6.38 -24.43
C VAL A 22 34.00 -5.89 -23.54
N HIS A 23 33.92 -4.59 -23.39
CA HIS A 23 32.86 -3.90 -22.64
C HIS A 23 32.22 -2.83 -23.54
N TYR A 24 30.93 -2.97 -23.79
CA TYR A 24 30.11 -1.99 -24.49
C TYR A 24 29.14 -1.39 -23.48
N ASP A 25 29.12 -0.09 -23.40
CA ASP A 25 28.25 0.65 -22.48
C ASP A 25 27.54 1.77 -23.26
N ASP A 26 26.22 1.75 -23.20
CA ASP A 26 25.40 2.92 -23.52
C ASP A 26 24.54 3.25 -22.31
N ASN A 27 23.73 4.31 -22.35
CA ASN A 27 22.97 4.76 -21.19
C ASN A 27 21.88 3.79 -20.73
N GLN A 28 21.61 2.71 -21.46
CA GLN A 28 20.52 1.79 -21.19
C GLN A 28 20.95 0.33 -20.99
N VAL A 29 22.08 -0.08 -21.55
CA VAL A 29 22.55 -1.45 -21.45
C VAL A 29 24.07 -1.53 -21.41
N ILE A 30 24.59 -2.48 -20.67
CA ILE A 30 26.00 -2.85 -20.61
C ILE A 30 26.14 -4.25 -21.19
N LEU A 31 26.98 -4.40 -22.22
CA LEU A 31 27.29 -5.67 -22.88
C LEU A 31 28.72 -6.05 -22.62
N LYS A 32 28.98 -7.30 -22.24
CA LYS A 32 30.32 -7.84 -22.00
C LYS A 32 30.50 -9.16 -22.73
N GLY A 33 31.63 -9.34 -23.40
CA GLY A 33 31.92 -10.58 -24.09
C GLY A 33 33.36 -10.68 -24.56
N PRO A 34 33.81 -11.86 -25.08
CA PRO A 34 35.17 -12.05 -25.53
C PRO A 34 35.47 -11.45 -26.89
N LYS A 35 34.45 -11.13 -27.67
CA LYS A 35 34.64 -10.58 -29.02
C LYS A 35 33.50 -9.63 -29.36
N ALA A 36 33.84 -8.53 -30.02
CA ALA A 36 32.87 -7.58 -30.52
C ALA A 36 33.29 -7.01 -31.89
N TRP A 37 32.29 -6.62 -32.66
CA TRP A 37 32.45 -5.88 -33.92
C TRP A 37 31.52 -4.68 -33.88
N SER A 38 31.99 -3.56 -34.44
CA SER A 38 31.17 -2.35 -34.52
C SER A 38 31.41 -1.64 -35.84
N ASN A 39 30.32 -1.16 -36.48
CA ASN A 39 30.38 -0.24 -37.60
C ASN A 39 30.17 1.21 -37.07
N LEU A 40 31.19 2.01 -37.13
CA LEU A 40 31.17 3.35 -36.57
C LEU A 40 30.30 4.33 -37.38
N ASN A 41 29.98 4.02 -38.63
CA ASN A 41 29.09 4.85 -39.44
C ASN A 41 27.61 4.63 -39.11
N THR A 42 27.20 3.39 -38.97
CA THR A 42 25.82 3.00 -38.68
C THR A 42 25.55 2.77 -37.19
N LYS A 43 26.60 2.71 -36.40
CA LYS A 43 26.57 2.32 -34.96
C LYS A 43 26.09 0.90 -34.73
N ASP A 44 26.07 0.06 -35.76
CA ASP A 44 25.77 -1.36 -35.59
C ASP A 44 26.89 -2.04 -34.80
N THR A 45 26.52 -2.82 -33.81
CA THR A 45 27.47 -3.51 -32.91
C THR A 45 27.03 -4.93 -32.69
N ASN A 46 28.00 -5.87 -32.72
CA ASN A 46 27.80 -7.26 -32.35
C ASN A 46 28.75 -7.60 -31.22
N VAL A 47 28.25 -8.34 -30.22
CA VAL A 47 29.04 -8.89 -29.13
C VAL A 47 28.70 -10.38 -29.02
N TRP A 48 29.72 -11.25 -29.09
CA TRP A 48 29.55 -12.72 -29.11
C TRP A 48 29.72 -13.30 -27.71
N LYS A 49 28.88 -14.28 -27.39
CA LYS A 49 28.98 -15.15 -26.18
C LYS A 49 29.18 -14.36 -24.89
N GLY A 50 28.29 -13.44 -24.60
CA GLY A 50 28.49 -12.56 -23.49
C GLY A 50 27.29 -12.39 -22.58
N ASP A 51 27.49 -11.50 -21.62
CA ASP A 51 26.51 -11.12 -20.62
C ASP A 51 26.01 -9.72 -20.87
N TYR A 52 24.77 -9.44 -20.51
CA TYR A 52 24.24 -8.10 -20.52
C TYR A 52 23.58 -7.74 -19.18
N GLN A 53 23.55 -6.45 -18.90
CA GLN A 53 22.86 -5.88 -17.74
C GLN A 53 22.16 -4.57 -18.14
N MET A 54 20.91 -4.40 -17.72
CA MET A 54 20.17 -3.15 -17.93
C MET A 54 20.59 -2.09 -16.92
N VAL A 55 20.74 -0.86 -17.39
CA VAL A 55 21.11 0.28 -16.54
C VAL A 55 19.84 0.92 -15.98
N GLY A 56 19.83 1.21 -14.66
CA GLY A 56 18.70 1.83 -13.99
C GLY A 56 17.49 0.93 -13.76
N ARG A 57 17.59 -0.35 -14.09
CA ARG A 57 16.55 -1.38 -13.90
C ARG A 57 17.17 -2.70 -13.49
N GLN A 58 16.38 -3.51 -12.79
CA GLN A 58 16.76 -4.90 -12.56
C GLN A 58 16.49 -5.70 -13.84
N GLY A 59 17.54 -6.19 -14.44
CA GLY A 59 17.45 -7.03 -15.62
C GLY A 59 18.84 -7.41 -16.09
N ARG A 60 19.08 -8.71 -16.25
CA ARG A 60 20.37 -9.26 -16.70
C ARG A 60 20.15 -10.56 -17.45
N GLY A 61 21.15 -10.99 -18.19
CA GLY A 61 21.09 -12.24 -18.89
C GLY A 61 22.32 -12.52 -19.72
N THR A 62 22.24 -13.58 -20.50
CA THR A 62 23.28 -14.03 -21.41
C THR A 62 22.73 -14.21 -22.82
N ALA A 63 23.59 -14.21 -23.82
CA ALA A 63 23.22 -14.51 -25.19
C ALA A 63 24.41 -15.06 -25.97
N ASP A 64 24.14 -15.88 -27.00
CA ASP A 64 25.18 -16.33 -27.94
C ASP A 64 25.68 -15.21 -28.81
N LEU A 65 24.82 -14.31 -29.20
CA LEU A 65 25.13 -13.11 -29.96
C LEU A 65 24.20 -11.98 -29.54
N MET A 66 24.80 -10.83 -29.22
CA MET A 66 24.09 -9.60 -28.90
C MET A 66 24.34 -8.57 -30.00
N LYS A 67 23.27 -8.06 -30.59
CA LYS A 67 23.33 -7.10 -31.70
C LYS A 67 22.70 -5.79 -31.31
N GLN A 68 23.36 -4.67 -31.62
CA GLN A 68 22.77 -3.33 -31.61
C GLN A 68 22.53 -2.90 -33.05
N ARG A 69 21.32 -2.46 -33.37
CA ARG A 69 20.91 -2.07 -34.71
C ARG A 69 20.05 -0.81 -34.68
N GLY A 70 19.94 -0.14 -35.86
CA GLY A 70 19.09 1.03 -36.00
C GLY A 70 19.52 2.20 -35.14
N GLU A 71 20.80 2.49 -35.05
CA GLU A 71 21.37 3.54 -34.19
C GLU A 71 20.98 3.34 -32.69
N ASN A 72 21.15 2.14 -32.23
CA ASN A 72 20.83 1.72 -30.86
C ASN A 72 19.34 1.62 -30.54
N ARG A 73 18.46 1.67 -31.53
CA ARG A 73 17.02 1.42 -31.35
C ARG A 73 16.72 0.00 -30.92
N TYR A 74 17.38 -0.98 -31.58
CA TYR A 74 17.14 -2.40 -31.37
C TYR A 74 18.32 -3.06 -30.67
N THR A 75 18.03 -3.82 -29.63
CA THR A 75 18.95 -4.79 -29.04
C THR A 75 18.40 -6.18 -29.35
N ILE A 76 19.14 -6.99 -30.09
CA ILE A 76 18.72 -8.31 -30.55
C ILE A 76 19.63 -9.35 -29.88
N LEU A 77 19.03 -10.29 -29.17
CA LEU A 77 19.73 -11.36 -28.48
C LEU A 77 19.40 -12.70 -29.14
N GLU A 78 20.41 -13.37 -29.68
CA GLU A 78 20.26 -14.74 -30.20
C GLU A 78 20.50 -15.75 -29.07
N ASN A 79 19.55 -16.67 -28.86
CA ASN A 79 19.52 -17.58 -27.71
C ASN A 79 19.71 -16.80 -26.38
N GLY A 80 18.90 -15.75 -26.23
CA GLY A 80 19.00 -14.82 -25.10
C GLY A 80 18.24 -15.29 -23.90
N SER A 81 18.76 -14.98 -22.72
CA SER A 81 18.09 -15.18 -21.43
C SER A 81 17.83 -13.84 -20.75
N PHE A 82 16.82 -13.79 -19.90
CA PHE A 82 16.48 -12.62 -19.09
C PHE A 82 16.02 -13.06 -17.70
N THR A 83 16.48 -12.37 -16.67
CA THR A 83 15.93 -12.46 -15.31
C THR A 83 16.01 -11.09 -14.63
N SER A 84 15.06 -10.79 -13.75
CA SER A 84 15.11 -9.64 -12.85
C SER A 84 15.61 -10.02 -11.43
N CYS A 85 15.96 -11.27 -11.22
CA CYS A 85 16.51 -11.73 -9.94
C CYS A 85 17.89 -11.12 -9.69
N LEU A 86 18.24 -10.94 -8.40
CA LEU A 86 19.57 -10.45 -8.02
C LEU A 86 20.66 -11.44 -8.43
N PRO A 87 21.89 -10.97 -8.72
CA PRO A 87 23.02 -11.85 -9.02
C PRO A 87 23.22 -12.90 -7.93
N GLY A 88 23.32 -14.18 -8.36
CA GLY A 88 23.43 -15.30 -7.45
C GLY A 88 22.11 -15.91 -6.96
N SER A 89 20.98 -15.31 -7.33
CA SER A 89 19.63 -15.77 -7.01
C SER A 89 18.84 -16.01 -8.30
N ASP A 90 19.12 -17.10 -9.01
CA ASP A 90 18.49 -17.43 -10.28
C ASP A 90 17.23 -18.28 -10.07
N THR A 91 16.25 -17.71 -9.36
CA THR A 91 15.00 -18.42 -9.08
C THR A 91 14.20 -18.65 -10.36
N TRP A 92 14.15 -17.65 -11.24
CA TRP A 92 13.46 -17.77 -12.52
C TRP A 92 14.22 -17.09 -13.65
N SER A 93 13.98 -17.53 -14.87
CA SER A 93 14.50 -16.90 -16.09
C SER A 93 13.59 -17.16 -17.28
N VAL A 94 13.61 -16.26 -18.25
CA VAL A 94 13.01 -16.44 -19.57
C VAL A 94 14.11 -16.64 -20.59
N VAL A 95 13.99 -17.65 -21.43
CA VAL A 95 14.95 -17.93 -22.51
C VAL A 95 14.20 -17.90 -23.83
N GLY A 96 14.74 -17.20 -24.83
CA GLY A 96 14.19 -17.14 -26.17
C GLY A 96 15.21 -17.48 -27.22
N SER A 97 14.78 -18.07 -28.35
CA SER A 97 15.65 -18.26 -29.50
C SER A 97 16.12 -16.93 -30.09
N GLU A 98 15.25 -15.92 -30.04
CA GLU A 98 15.56 -14.54 -30.39
C GLU A 98 14.76 -13.60 -29.49
N VAL A 99 15.44 -12.61 -28.92
CA VAL A 99 14.83 -11.56 -28.11
C VAL A 99 15.13 -10.22 -28.78
N ILE A 100 14.10 -9.46 -29.14
CA ILE A 100 14.23 -8.15 -29.79
C ILE A 100 13.69 -7.09 -28.85
N HIS A 101 14.58 -6.27 -28.30
CA HIS A 101 14.22 -5.10 -27.49
C HIS A 101 14.17 -3.86 -28.37
N ASP A 102 12.99 -3.28 -28.52
CA ASP A 102 12.76 -2.03 -29.25
C ASP A 102 12.65 -0.87 -28.24
N ARG A 103 13.66 -0.01 -28.21
CA ARG A 103 13.71 1.11 -27.25
C ARG A 103 12.71 2.20 -27.55
N GLU A 104 12.36 2.40 -28.82
CA GLU A 104 11.40 3.44 -29.21
C GLU A 104 9.97 3.04 -28.84
N GLU A 105 9.58 1.81 -29.17
CA GLU A 105 8.27 1.27 -28.80
C GLU A 105 8.22 0.76 -27.35
N GLN A 106 9.36 0.64 -26.69
CA GLN A 106 9.51 0.15 -25.30
C GLN A 106 8.89 -1.22 -25.08
N VAL A 107 9.17 -2.14 -25.98
CA VAL A 107 8.73 -3.53 -25.91
C VAL A 107 9.89 -4.48 -26.15
N ALA A 108 9.79 -5.68 -25.60
CA ALA A 108 10.63 -6.83 -25.94
C ALA A 108 9.76 -7.92 -26.58
N GLU A 109 10.16 -8.38 -27.76
CA GLU A 109 9.57 -9.52 -28.45
C GLU A 109 10.45 -10.75 -28.20
N ILE A 110 9.87 -11.82 -27.73
CA ILE A 110 10.59 -13.06 -27.39
C ILE A 110 10.00 -14.18 -28.23
N TRP A 111 10.82 -14.74 -29.10
CA TRP A 111 10.47 -15.90 -29.94
C TRP A 111 10.85 -17.19 -29.26
N ASN A 112 9.97 -18.18 -29.31
CA ASN A 112 10.14 -19.47 -28.63
C ASN A 112 10.48 -19.29 -27.13
N ALA A 113 9.66 -18.48 -26.46
CA ALA A 113 9.86 -18.14 -25.07
C ALA A 113 9.65 -19.35 -24.16
N ARG A 114 10.65 -19.64 -23.32
CA ARG A 114 10.59 -20.67 -22.30
C ARG A 114 10.80 -20.02 -20.95
N PHE A 115 9.84 -20.18 -20.08
CA PHE A 115 9.96 -19.70 -18.71
C PHE A 115 10.48 -20.84 -17.84
N LYS A 116 11.59 -20.60 -17.14
CA LYS A 116 12.25 -21.60 -16.30
C LYS A 116 12.23 -21.21 -14.84
N LEU A 117 11.95 -22.18 -14.00
CA LEU A 117 12.15 -22.08 -12.55
C LEU A 117 13.39 -22.91 -12.20
N GLY A 118 14.48 -22.23 -11.87
CA GLY A 118 15.80 -22.86 -11.83
C GLY A 118 16.18 -23.36 -13.23
N SER A 119 16.43 -24.66 -13.38
CA SER A 119 16.72 -25.28 -14.66
C SER A 119 15.50 -25.92 -15.32
N VAL A 120 14.33 -25.93 -14.67
CA VAL A 120 13.13 -26.64 -15.14
C VAL A 120 12.25 -25.70 -15.95
N PRO A 121 11.97 -25.98 -17.24
CA PRO A 121 11.01 -25.19 -18.01
C PRO A 121 9.59 -25.52 -17.54
N ILE A 122 8.81 -24.47 -17.24
CA ILE A 122 7.44 -24.59 -16.72
C ILE A 122 6.39 -24.00 -17.65
N PHE A 123 6.78 -23.17 -18.61
CA PHE A 123 5.87 -22.53 -19.56
C PHE A 123 6.59 -22.29 -20.88
N TYR A 124 5.85 -22.44 -21.98
CA TYR A 124 6.33 -22.20 -23.33
C TYR A 124 5.31 -21.35 -24.11
N SER A 125 5.81 -20.38 -24.85
CA SER A 125 5.03 -19.63 -25.85
C SER A 125 5.85 -19.46 -27.12
N PRO A 126 5.29 -19.69 -28.32
CA PRO A 126 6.02 -19.44 -29.57
C PRO A 126 6.37 -17.97 -29.77
N TYR A 127 5.57 -17.07 -29.22
CA TYR A 127 5.80 -15.63 -29.25
C TYR A 127 5.26 -15.00 -27.96
N LEU A 128 6.04 -14.07 -27.40
CA LEU A 128 5.65 -13.31 -26.24
C LEU A 128 6.13 -11.86 -26.40
N GLN A 129 5.25 -10.89 -26.18
CA GLN A 129 5.60 -9.48 -26.18
C GLN A 129 5.45 -8.92 -24.77
N LEU A 130 6.51 -8.30 -24.25
CA LEU A 130 6.54 -7.70 -22.91
C LEU A 130 6.85 -6.19 -23.01
N PRO A 131 6.16 -5.32 -22.26
CA PRO A 131 6.56 -3.94 -22.12
C PRO A 131 7.83 -3.82 -21.28
N VAL A 132 8.80 -3.04 -21.73
CA VAL A 132 10.10 -2.84 -21.07
C VAL A 132 10.42 -1.35 -20.91
N GLY A 133 9.43 -0.53 -20.64
CA GLY A 133 9.58 0.90 -20.48
C GLY A 133 8.43 1.50 -19.69
N ASP A 134 8.42 2.83 -19.62
CA ASP A 134 7.39 3.58 -18.91
C ASP A 134 6.17 3.93 -19.78
N LYS A 135 6.23 3.60 -21.07
CA LYS A 135 5.14 3.86 -22.00
C LYS A 135 3.93 2.99 -21.63
N ARG A 136 2.79 3.64 -21.38
CA ARG A 136 1.56 2.96 -21.02
C ARG A 136 0.94 2.32 -22.25
N ARG A 137 0.94 0.99 -22.30
CA ARG A 137 0.33 0.21 -23.38
C ARG A 137 -0.15 -1.15 -22.89
N SER A 138 -1.19 -1.67 -23.51
CA SER A 138 -1.69 -3.02 -23.21
C SER A 138 -0.67 -4.09 -23.63
N GLY A 139 -0.54 -5.10 -22.81
CA GLY A 139 0.34 -6.24 -23.08
C GLY A 139 0.66 -7.03 -21.82
N PHE A 140 1.36 -8.14 -22.02
CA PHE A 140 1.83 -8.95 -20.91
C PHE A 140 2.94 -8.27 -20.15
N LEU A 141 2.90 -8.35 -18.83
CA LEU A 141 3.98 -7.95 -17.95
C LEU A 141 4.93 -9.12 -17.71
N ILE A 142 6.03 -8.85 -17.00
CA ILE A 142 7.03 -9.87 -16.69
C ILE A 142 6.38 -10.99 -15.86
N PRO A 143 6.43 -12.24 -16.30
CA PRO A 143 5.92 -13.36 -15.53
C PRO A 143 6.75 -13.59 -14.27
N ASN A 144 6.13 -14.23 -13.29
CA ASN A 144 6.77 -14.62 -12.04
C ASN A 144 6.55 -16.10 -11.76
N ALA A 145 7.57 -16.74 -11.19
CA ALA A 145 7.46 -18.12 -10.74
C ALA A 145 8.16 -18.27 -9.38
N LYS A 146 7.61 -19.11 -8.55
CA LYS A 146 8.17 -19.45 -7.26
C LYS A 146 7.72 -20.85 -6.83
N TYR A 147 8.36 -21.39 -5.80
CA TYR A 147 7.95 -22.59 -5.12
C TYR A 147 7.63 -22.27 -3.67
N SER A 148 6.51 -22.78 -3.18
CA SER A 148 6.18 -22.71 -1.76
C SER A 148 5.69 -24.07 -1.28
N THR A 149 5.84 -24.34 0.02
CA THR A 149 5.35 -25.58 0.61
C THR A 149 3.82 -25.65 0.64
N LYS A 150 3.17 -24.49 0.69
CA LYS A 150 1.70 -24.39 0.71
C LYS A 150 1.06 -24.57 -0.65
N ASN A 151 1.66 -24.03 -1.70
CA ASN A 151 1.04 -23.91 -3.02
C ASN A 151 1.77 -24.73 -4.10
N GLY A 152 2.96 -25.23 -3.79
CA GLY A 152 3.82 -25.95 -4.73
C GLY A 152 4.48 -25.01 -5.73
N VAL A 153 4.57 -25.44 -6.98
CA VAL A 153 5.05 -24.58 -8.07
C VAL A 153 3.96 -23.57 -8.39
N GLU A 154 4.32 -22.29 -8.33
CA GLU A 154 3.44 -21.16 -8.66
C GLU A 154 3.99 -20.44 -9.89
N PHE A 155 3.11 -20.16 -10.84
CA PHE A 155 3.43 -19.38 -12.03
C PHE A 155 2.34 -18.36 -12.26
N SER A 156 2.73 -17.10 -12.46
CA SER A 156 1.81 -16.02 -12.78
C SER A 156 2.25 -15.23 -14.00
N LEU A 157 1.31 -14.86 -14.85
CA LEU A 157 1.55 -14.09 -16.05
C LEU A 157 0.56 -12.92 -16.10
N PRO A 158 0.95 -11.72 -15.63
CA PRO A 158 0.05 -10.57 -15.66
C PRO A 158 -0.18 -10.06 -17.07
N TYR A 159 -1.42 -9.70 -17.37
CA TYR A 159 -1.78 -8.95 -18.57
C TYR A 159 -2.28 -7.56 -18.15
N TYR A 160 -1.60 -6.52 -18.63
CA TYR A 160 -2.00 -5.14 -18.42
C TYR A 160 -2.92 -4.68 -19.55
N TRP A 161 -4.08 -4.15 -19.21
CA TRP A 161 -5.07 -3.65 -20.14
C TRP A 161 -5.23 -2.14 -19.97
N ASN A 162 -4.74 -1.38 -20.95
CA ASN A 162 -4.91 0.07 -21.04
C ASN A 162 -6.28 0.39 -21.64
N ILE A 163 -7.32 0.43 -20.81
CA ILE A 163 -8.71 0.59 -21.26
C ILE A 163 -8.94 2.01 -21.79
N ALA A 164 -8.53 3.01 -20.99
CA ALA A 164 -8.67 4.44 -21.27
C ALA A 164 -7.61 5.21 -20.48
N PRO A 165 -7.40 6.52 -20.75
CA PRO A 165 -6.43 7.31 -19.98
C PRO A 165 -6.70 7.32 -18.47
N ASN A 166 -7.96 7.16 -18.06
CA ASN A 166 -8.40 7.18 -16.67
C ASN A 166 -8.88 5.83 -16.13
N PHE A 167 -8.76 4.75 -16.91
CA PHE A 167 -9.10 3.40 -16.52
C PHE A 167 -8.05 2.42 -16.99
N ASP A 168 -7.63 1.51 -16.15
CA ASP A 168 -6.82 0.36 -16.53
C ASP A 168 -7.15 -0.86 -15.69
N ALA A 169 -6.72 -1.99 -16.16
CA ALA A 169 -6.89 -3.26 -15.45
C ALA A 169 -5.63 -4.11 -15.61
N THR A 170 -5.37 -4.94 -14.63
CA THR A 170 -4.35 -5.99 -14.71
C THR A 170 -5.00 -7.32 -14.34
N ILE A 171 -4.97 -8.26 -15.27
CA ILE A 171 -5.54 -9.59 -15.08
C ILE A 171 -4.39 -10.58 -15.02
N THR A 172 -4.25 -11.26 -13.89
CA THR A 172 -3.14 -12.17 -13.64
C THR A 172 -3.66 -13.58 -13.37
N PRO A 173 -3.60 -14.49 -14.33
CA PRO A 173 -3.73 -15.91 -14.03
C PRO A 173 -2.52 -16.38 -13.21
N HIS A 174 -2.80 -16.98 -12.05
CA HIS A 174 -1.81 -17.44 -11.10
C HIS A 174 -2.04 -18.93 -10.83
N TYR A 175 -1.21 -19.77 -11.45
CA TYR A 175 -1.29 -21.21 -11.33
C TYR A 175 -0.58 -21.68 -10.07
N MET A 176 -1.22 -22.59 -9.35
CA MET A 176 -0.69 -23.22 -8.13
C MET A 176 -0.93 -24.73 -8.24
N ASN A 177 0.14 -25.52 -8.50
CA ASN A 177 -0.03 -26.93 -8.81
C ASN A 177 -0.58 -27.74 -7.63
N LYS A 178 -0.19 -27.40 -6.40
CA LYS A 178 -0.66 -28.10 -5.19
C LYS A 178 -2.14 -27.91 -4.95
N ARG A 179 -2.69 -26.74 -5.30
CA ARG A 179 -4.11 -26.43 -5.15
C ARG A 179 -4.94 -26.84 -6.36
N GLY A 180 -4.29 -27.28 -7.41
CA GLY A 180 -4.94 -27.89 -8.57
C GLY A 180 -5.69 -26.91 -9.46
N GLY A 181 -5.35 -25.61 -9.44
CA GLY A 181 -6.07 -24.64 -10.24
C GLY A 181 -5.36 -23.33 -10.47
N VAL A 182 -6.05 -22.45 -11.16
CA VAL A 182 -5.59 -21.11 -11.49
C VAL A 182 -6.42 -20.10 -10.68
N MET A 183 -5.74 -19.29 -9.89
CA MET A 183 -6.34 -18.12 -9.24
C MET A 183 -6.30 -16.96 -10.21
N TRP A 184 -7.44 -16.35 -10.47
CA TRP A 184 -7.56 -15.16 -11.29
C TRP A 184 -7.49 -13.93 -10.41
N GLU A 185 -6.38 -13.20 -10.50
CA GLU A 185 -6.15 -11.96 -9.77
C GLU A 185 -6.47 -10.79 -10.69
N ASN A 186 -7.56 -10.08 -10.41
CA ASN A 186 -8.06 -9.02 -11.26
C ASN A 186 -7.99 -7.69 -10.51
N GLU A 187 -7.17 -6.78 -11.01
CA GLU A 187 -7.04 -5.42 -10.49
C GLU A 187 -7.64 -4.45 -11.51
N PHE A 188 -8.53 -3.58 -11.06
CA PHE A 188 -9.11 -2.50 -11.84
C PHE A 188 -8.85 -1.18 -11.16
N ARG A 189 -8.25 -0.21 -11.87
CA ARG A 189 -7.99 1.13 -11.36
C ARG A 189 -8.78 2.16 -12.14
N TYR A 190 -9.25 3.17 -11.45
CA TYR A 190 -10.02 4.25 -12.04
C TYR A 190 -9.65 5.60 -11.45
N LEU A 191 -9.81 6.65 -12.27
CA LEU A 191 -9.68 8.04 -11.88
C LEU A 191 -10.85 8.82 -12.47
N THR A 192 -11.72 9.35 -11.62
CA THR A 192 -12.92 10.10 -12.01
C THR A 192 -13.02 11.40 -11.21
N GLN A 193 -13.97 12.26 -11.59
CA GLN A 193 -14.27 13.45 -10.78
C GLN A 193 -14.82 13.11 -9.39
N ALA A 194 -15.40 11.93 -9.22
CA ALA A 194 -15.89 11.43 -7.94
C ALA A 194 -14.78 10.72 -7.14
N GLY A 195 -13.55 10.73 -7.62
CA GLY A 195 -12.38 10.21 -6.93
C GLY A 195 -11.61 9.16 -7.70
N ALA A 196 -10.48 8.76 -7.12
CA ALA A 196 -9.61 7.72 -7.61
C ALA A 196 -9.75 6.47 -6.76
N GLY A 197 -9.66 5.30 -7.39
CA GLY A 197 -9.78 4.07 -6.64
C GLY A 197 -9.25 2.85 -7.36
N LEU A 198 -9.31 1.75 -6.63
CA LEU A 198 -8.83 0.45 -7.05
C LEU A 198 -9.80 -0.63 -6.56
N PHE A 199 -10.20 -1.51 -7.46
CA PHE A 199 -10.86 -2.77 -7.13
C PHE A 199 -9.89 -3.92 -7.37
N GLU A 200 -9.84 -4.86 -6.45
CA GLU A 200 -9.15 -6.14 -6.62
C GLU A 200 -10.14 -7.26 -6.34
N PHE A 201 -10.24 -8.20 -7.27
CA PHE A 201 -11.02 -9.41 -7.08
C PHE A 201 -10.19 -10.62 -7.49
N ASP A 202 -9.80 -11.41 -6.51
CA ASP A 202 -9.04 -12.63 -6.70
C ASP A 202 -9.97 -13.82 -6.52
N TYR A 203 -9.94 -14.76 -7.48
CA TYR A 203 -10.87 -15.88 -7.49
C TYR A 203 -10.18 -17.17 -7.89
N LEU A 204 -10.25 -18.15 -7.01
CA LEU A 204 -9.85 -19.55 -7.26
C LEU A 204 -11.12 -20.42 -7.28
N PRO A 205 -11.52 -20.94 -8.44
CA PRO A 205 -12.79 -21.66 -8.57
C PRO A 205 -12.89 -22.92 -7.74
N SER A 206 -11.77 -23.59 -7.53
CA SER A 206 -11.69 -24.82 -6.76
C SER A 206 -10.29 -24.95 -6.14
N ASP A 207 -10.24 -25.15 -4.84
CA ASP A 207 -8.98 -25.33 -4.10
C ASP A 207 -8.94 -26.74 -3.51
N LYS A 208 -8.09 -27.58 -4.09
CA LYS A 208 -7.97 -28.97 -3.70
C LYS A 208 -7.44 -29.14 -2.27
N VAL A 209 -6.50 -28.31 -1.84
CA VAL A 209 -5.96 -28.35 -0.47
C VAL A 209 -7.03 -27.95 0.55
N TYR A 210 -7.79 -26.90 0.25
CA TYR A 210 -8.90 -26.47 1.11
C TYR A 210 -9.99 -27.52 1.21
N GLU A 211 -10.34 -28.15 0.09
CA GLU A 211 -11.32 -29.25 0.03
C GLU A 211 -10.90 -30.43 0.89
N ASP A 212 -9.61 -30.84 0.84
CA ASP A 212 -9.08 -31.92 1.65
C ASP A 212 -9.07 -31.59 3.14
N ASP A 213 -8.76 -30.34 3.51
CA ASP A 213 -8.71 -29.88 4.90
C ASP A 213 -10.09 -29.59 5.49
N HIS A 214 -11.10 -29.36 4.64
CA HIS A 214 -12.48 -29.01 5.03
C HIS A 214 -13.48 -29.97 4.36
N SER A 215 -13.31 -31.26 4.58
CA SER A 215 -14.08 -32.30 3.89
C SER A 215 -15.61 -32.26 4.14
N ASN A 216 -16.04 -31.56 5.19
CA ASN A 216 -17.46 -31.34 5.49
C ASN A 216 -18.05 -30.09 4.79
N ASP A 217 -17.21 -29.29 4.16
CA ASP A 217 -17.64 -28.13 3.40
C ASP A 217 -17.69 -28.48 1.92
N SER A 218 -18.85 -28.34 1.31
CA SER A 218 -19.05 -28.63 -0.11
C SER A 218 -18.49 -27.55 -1.04
N ASN A 219 -18.05 -26.41 -0.48
CA ASN A 219 -17.60 -25.24 -1.23
C ASN A 219 -16.11 -25.01 -1.06
N SER A 220 -15.35 -25.25 -2.13
CA SER A 220 -13.90 -25.04 -2.18
C SER A 220 -13.48 -23.78 -2.93
N ARG A 221 -14.43 -22.92 -3.24
CA ARG A 221 -14.14 -21.63 -3.89
C ARG A 221 -13.48 -20.68 -2.91
N ARG A 222 -12.38 -20.08 -3.34
CA ARG A 222 -11.63 -19.13 -2.55
C ARG A 222 -11.59 -17.78 -3.27
N TRP A 223 -11.88 -16.73 -2.58
CA TRP A 223 -11.91 -15.39 -3.19
C TRP A 223 -11.56 -14.31 -2.18
N MET A 224 -11.10 -13.18 -2.74
CA MET A 224 -10.87 -11.93 -2.01
C MET A 224 -11.43 -10.79 -2.84
N PHE A 225 -12.14 -9.88 -2.18
CA PHE A 225 -12.57 -8.61 -2.73
C PHE A 225 -11.97 -7.47 -1.93
N TYR A 226 -11.38 -6.51 -2.63
CA TYR A 226 -10.81 -5.31 -2.06
C TYR A 226 -11.28 -4.10 -2.85
N TRP A 227 -11.64 -3.03 -2.15
CA TRP A 227 -11.97 -1.75 -2.75
C TRP A 227 -11.37 -0.63 -1.92
N ASN A 228 -10.59 0.24 -2.56
CA ASN A 228 -10.09 1.47 -2.00
C ASN A 228 -10.56 2.62 -2.88
N HIS A 229 -11.16 3.66 -2.26
CA HIS A 229 -11.62 4.85 -2.95
C HIS A 229 -11.28 6.07 -2.12
N ASN A 230 -10.73 7.10 -2.77
CA ASN A 230 -10.42 8.37 -2.16
C ASN A 230 -10.87 9.50 -3.09
N ALA A 231 -11.67 10.41 -2.56
CA ALA A 231 -12.16 11.54 -3.30
C ALA A 231 -12.10 12.83 -2.48
N VAL A 232 -11.77 13.91 -3.14
CA VAL A 232 -11.95 15.27 -2.66
C VAL A 232 -12.74 16.02 -3.74
N ILE A 233 -13.98 16.40 -3.43
CA ILE A 233 -14.90 17.05 -4.36
C ILE A 233 -15.13 18.48 -3.90
N ASP A 234 -14.99 19.43 -4.83
CA ASP A 234 -15.19 20.87 -4.56
C ASP A 234 -14.35 21.39 -3.38
N GLN A 235 -13.21 20.77 -3.10
CA GLN A 235 -12.29 21.08 -2.00
C GLN A 235 -12.87 20.90 -0.57
N VAL A 236 -14.13 20.57 -0.44
CA VAL A 236 -14.83 20.48 0.86
C VAL A 236 -15.37 19.08 1.16
N TRP A 237 -15.74 18.31 0.14
CA TRP A 237 -16.28 16.97 0.34
C TRP A 237 -15.18 15.92 0.29
N ARG A 238 -15.27 14.95 1.19
CA ARG A 238 -14.36 13.79 1.26
C ARG A 238 -15.19 12.52 1.19
N LEU A 239 -14.88 11.64 0.23
CA LEU A 239 -15.47 10.31 0.13
C LEU A 239 -14.36 9.28 0.18
N ASN A 240 -14.44 8.32 1.10
CA ASN A 240 -13.44 7.28 1.27
C ASN A 240 -14.10 5.93 1.46
N ALA A 241 -13.50 4.92 0.85
CA ALA A 241 -13.84 3.52 1.08
C ALA A 241 -12.55 2.73 1.27
N ASP A 242 -12.55 1.82 2.22
CA ASP A 242 -11.47 0.86 2.47
C ASP A 242 -12.14 -0.44 2.89
N TYR A 243 -12.36 -1.31 1.92
CA TYR A 243 -13.18 -2.51 2.07
C TYR A 243 -12.38 -3.74 1.68
N THR A 244 -12.27 -4.70 2.58
CA THR A 244 -11.64 -6.00 2.32
C THR A 244 -12.56 -7.11 2.81
N LYS A 245 -12.84 -8.08 1.95
CA LYS A 245 -13.59 -9.27 2.31
C LYS A 245 -12.97 -10.49 1.65
N VAL A 246 -12.90 -11.58 2.39
CA VAL A 246 -12.38 -12.86 1.90
C VAL A 246 -13.39 -13.97 2.10
N SER A 247 -13.20 -15.07 1.37
CA SER A 247 -14.10 -16.22 1.40
C SER A 247 -14.12 -16.96 2.72
N ASP A 248 -12.98 -16.95 3.44
CA ASP A 248 -12.79 -17.77 4.63
C ASP A 248 -11.67 -17.19 5.52
N PRO A 249 -11.61 -17.62 6.80
CA PRO A 249 -10.62 -17.12 7.75
C PRO A 249 -9.17 -17.48 7.43
N ASP A 250 -8.93 -18.50 6.61
CA ASP A 250 -7.60 -19.00 6.29
C ASP A 250 -7.00 -18.40 5.03
N TYR A 251 -7.73 -17.52 4.35
CA TYR A 251 -7.33 -16.98 3.05
C TYR A 251 -5.93 -16.34 3.08
N PHE A 252 -5.67 -15.44 4.02
CA PHE A 252 -4.37 -14.77 4.12
C PHE A 252 -3.26 -15.63 4.73
N ASN A 253 -3.60 -16.75 5.35
CA ASN A 253 -2.61 -17.78 5.72
C ASN A 253 -2.14 -18.55 4.50
N ASP A 254 -3.03 -18.84 3.58
CA ASP A 254 -2.78 -19.68 2.43
C ASP A 254 -2.24 -18.92 1.23
N PHE A 255 -2.65 -17.66 1.07
CA PHE A 255 -2.26 -16.82 -0.07
C PHE A 255 -1.56 -15.55 0.40
N SER A 256 -0.39 -15.30 -0.15
CA SER A 256 0.32 -14.05 0.04
C SER A 256 -0.40 -12.92 -0.71
N SER A 257 -0.72 -11.84 -0.03
CA SER A 257 -1.43 -10.70 -0.60
C SER A 257 -0.92 -9.39 -0.02
N LYS A 258 -0.88 -8.35 -0.84
CA LYS A 258 -0.60 -6.99 -0.37
C LYS A 258 -1.80 -6.33 0.31
N TYR A 259 -2.96 -6.97 0.31
CA TYR A 259 -4.20 -6.45 0.88
C TYR A 259 -4.55 -7.03 2.25
N GLY A 260 -3.74 -7.92 2.76
CA GLY A 260 -3.91 -8.50 4.07
C GLY A 260 -2.78 -9.46 4.43
N SER A 261 -2.68 -9.79 5.71
CA SER A 261 -1.63 -10.63 6.28
C SER A 261 -2.21 -11.70 7.18
N SER A 262 -1.51 -12.83 7.28
CA SER A 262 -1.85 -13.92 8.21
C SER A 262 -1.88 -13.49 9.68
N THR A 263 -1.20 -12.40 10.02
CA THR A 263 -1.14 -11.87 11.38
C THR A 263 -2.24 -10.87 11.72
N ASP A 264 -3.07 -10.45 10.75
CA ASP A 264 -4.08 -9.41 10.95
C ASP A 264 -5.28 -10.02 11.63
N GLY A 265 -5.63 -10.92 12.10
CA GLY A 265 -6.80 -11.47 12.78
C GLY A 265 -8.18 -11.01 12.27
N TYR A 266 -8.25 -10.00 11.39
CA TYR A 266 -9.50 -9.47 10.81
C TYR A 266 -9.23 -8.68 9.52
N ALA A 267 -10.28 -8.52 8.71
CA ALA A 267 -10.32 -7.59 7.58
C ALA A 267 -11.25 -6.41 7.90
N THR A 268 -10.82 -5.21 7.54
CA THR A 268 -11.57 -3.96 7.78
C THR A 268 -12.48 -3.64 6.61
N GLN A 269 -13.70 -3.19 6.92
CA GLN A 269 -14.71 -2.76 5.96
C GLN A 269 -15.21 -1.38 6.40
N LYS A 270 -14.67 -0.33 5.78
CA LYS A 270 -14.93 1.05 6.20
C LYS A 270 -15.38 1.92 5.03
N PHE A 271 -16.41 2.72 5.28
CA PHE A 271 -16.87 3.78 4.38
C PHE A 271 -17.00 5.09 5.16
N SER A 272 -16.64 6.20 4.54
CA SER A 272 -16.82 7.51 5.16
C SER A 272 -17.16 8.58 4.14
N ALA A 273 -17.96 9.56 4.57
CA ALA A 273 -18.27 10.79 3.86
C ALA A 273 -18.08 11.96 4.82
N GLY A 274 -17.34 12.96 4.39
CA GLY A 274 -17.03 14.12 5.21
C GLY A 274 -17.19 15.43 4.47
N TYR A 275 -17.42 16.48 5.24
CA TYR A 275 -17.47 17.87 4.78
C TYR A 275 -16.54 18.70 5.65
N VAL A 276 -15.71 19.53 5.03
CA VAL A 276 -14.74 20.37 5.75
C VAL A 276 -14.78 21.79 5.17
N ASN A 277 -14.93 22.79 6.04
CA ASN A 277 -14.66 24.18 5.69
C ASN A 277 -13.87 24.85 6.83
N GLN A 278 -13.69 26.18 6.79
CA GLN A 278 -12.88 26.91 7.77
C GLN A 278 -13.45 26.86 9.20
N HIS A 279 -14.76 26.69 9.36
CA HIS A 279 -15.45 26.80 10.64
C HIS A 279 -16.11 25.51 11.10
N PHE A 280 -16.20 24.52 10.22
CA PHE A 280 -16.99 23.34 10.48
C PHE A 280 -16.42 22.12 9.73
N ASP A 281 -16.37 20.98 10.39
CA ASP A 281 -16.19 19.69 9.73
C ASP A 281 -17.15 18.66 10.31
N ALA A 282 -17.62 17.77 9.46
CA ALA A 282 -18.47 16.65 9.85
C ALA A 282 -18.09 15.43 9.04
N THR A 283 -18.02 14.28 9.70
CA THR A 283 -17.74 13.00 9.06
C THR A 283 -18.74 11.97 9.53
N VAL A 284 -19.39 11.31 8.58
CA VAL A 284 -20.21 10.12 8.81
C VAL A 284 -19.45 8.92 8.31
N SER A 285 -19.31 7.90 9.14
CA SER A 285 -18.59 6.67 8.77
C SER A 285 -19.32 5.43 9.25
N THR A 286 -19.05 4.32 8.59
CA THR A 286 -19.44 2.99 9.03
C THR A 286 -18.22 2.10 8.94
N LYS A 287 -17.98 1.29 9.97
CA LYS A 287 -16.81 0.42 10.08
C LYS A 287 -17.23 -0.93 10.63
N GLN A 288 -16.91 -1.97 9.87
CA GLN A 288 -17.14 -3.36 10.24
C GLN A 288 -15.86 -4.16 10.13
N PHE A 289 -15.83 -5.33 10.76
CA PHE A 289 -14.72 -6.27 10.68
C PHE A 289 -15.23 -7.65 10.27
N GLN A 290 -14.51 -8.28 9.33
CA GLN A 290 -14.58 -9.72 9.13
C GLN A 290 -13.52 -10.34 10.02
N VAL A 291 -13.92 -11.04 11.08
CA VAL A 291 -13.01 -11.60 12.10
C VAL A 291 -12.58 -13.00 11.66
N PHE A 292 -11.25 -13.25 11.65
CA PHE A 292 -10.66 -14.55 11.29
C PHE A 292 -10.31 -15.39 12.50
N ASP A 293 -9.96 -14.73 13.62
CA ASP A 293 -9.52 -15.35 14.84
C ASP A 293 -10.43 -14.92 16.00
N ARG A 294 -10.85 -15.87 16.81
CA ARG A 294 -11.67 -15.63 18.00
C ARG A 294 -10.98 -14.73 19.02
N SER A 295 -9.65 -14.66 19.03
CA SER A 295 -8.90 -13.73 19.88
C SER A 295 -9.17 -12.26 19.53
N SER A 296 -9.63 -11.99 18.31
CA SER A 296 -10.04 -10.66 17.84
C SER A 296 -11.53 -10.36 18.04
N SER A 297 -12.25 -11.19 18.79
CA SER A 297 -13.68 -11.03 19.05
C SER A 297 -14.05 -9.74 19.80
N ASN A 298 -13.05 -9.05 20.40
CA ASN A 298 -13.22 -7.76 21.07
C ASN A 298 -13.15 -6.58 20.12
N SER A 299 -13.02 -6.80 18.81
CA SER A 299 -13.02 -5.74 17.80
C SER A 299 -14.44 -5.27 17.54
N TYR A 300 -14.72 -4.02 17.86
CA TYR A 300 -16.03 -3.42 17.68
C TYR A 300 -16.11 -2.66 16.36
N GLY A 301 -17.16 -2.93 15.60
CA GLY A 301 -17.58 -2.08 14.50
C GLY A 301 -18.28 -0.83 15.03
N ALA A 302 -18.25 0.24 14.24
CA ALA A 302 -18.96 1.50 14.50
C ALA A 302 -19.95 1.73 13.37
N GLU A 303 -21.25 1.57 13.64
CA GLU A 303 -22.32 1.56 12.62
C GLU A 303 -23.57 2.30 13.10
N PRO A 304 -23.76 3.56 12.79
CA PRO A 304 -22.80 4.52 12.21
C PRO A 304 -21.96 5.24 13.25
N GLN A 305 -21.02 6.06 12.77
CA GLN A 305 -20.32 7.05 13.58
C GLN A 305 -20.42 8.43 12.93
N LEU A 306 -20.81 9.42 13.71
CA LEU A 306 -20.83 10.83 13.32
C LEU A 306 -19.86 11.60 14.21
N ASP A 307 -18.92 12.31 13.60
CA ASP A 307 -17.99 13.22 14.25
C ASP A 307 -18.18 14.62 13.68
N VAL A 308 -18.37 15.61 14.55
CA VAL A 308 -18.61 17.00 14.16
C VAL A 308 -17.68 17.90 14.97
N ASN A 309 -17.00 18.81 14.28
CA ASN A 309 -16.25 19.90 14.91
C ASN A 309 -16.77 21.24 14.39
N ALA A 310 -16.93 22.18 15.28
CA ALA A 310 -17.25 23.57 14.96
C ALA A 310 -16.24 24.47 15.64
N TYR A 311 -15.69 25.41 14.89
CA TYR A 311 -14.66 26.35 15.35
C TYR A 311 -15.13 27.75 15.16
N GLN A 312 -15.01 28.56 16.20
CA GLN A 312 -15.21 30.02 16.12
C GLN A 312 -14.08 30.67 16.89
N ASN A 313 -13.16 31.24 16.17
CA ASN A 313 -12.00 31.93 16.71
C ASN A 313 -12.31 33.45 16.82
N ASP A 314 -11.52 34.15 17.62
CA ASP A 314 -11.62 35.58 17.80
C ASP A 314 -13.00 36.05 18.30
N VAL A 315 -13.62 35.30 19.22
CA VAL A 315 -14.78 35.72 19.96
C VAL A 315 -14.31 36.60 21.13
N GLY A 316 -14.06 37.88 20.84
CA GLY A 316 -13.28 38.73 21.72
C GLY A 316 -11.85 38.19 21.83
N PRO A 317 -11.31 37.97 23.05
CA PRO A 317 -9.99 37.38 23.24
C PRO A 317 -9.99 35.85 23.17
N PHE A 318 -11.16 35.22 23.00
CA PHE A 318 -11.30 33.76 23.10
C PHE A 318 -11.39 33.07 21.76
N ASP A 319 -10.86 31.86 21.72
CA ASP A 319 -11.12 30.87 20.68
C ASP A 319 -12.05 29.78 21.24
N THR A 320 -13.04 29.38 20.46
CA THR A 320 -14.03 28.39 20.89
C THR A 320 -14.07 27.22 19.93
N HIS A 321 -14.29 26.04 20.47
CA HIS A 321 -14.38 24.79 19.72
C HIS A 321 -15.47 23.94 20.35
N LEU A 322 -16.30 23.33 19.52
CA LEU A 322 -17.24 22.31 19.91
C LEU A 322 -16.93 21.01 19.13
N TYR A 323 -16.61 19.93 19.83
CA TYR A 323 -16.57 18.59 19.29
C TYR A 323 -17.80 17.83 19.76
N ALA A 324 -18.45 17.12 18.85
CA ALA A 324 -19.57 16.23 19.15
C ALA A 324 -19.42 14.93 18.40
N GLN A 325 -19.77 13.84 19.04
CA GLN A 325 -19.73 12.48 18.47
C GLN A 325 -20.99 11.71 18.82
N ALA A 326 -21.53 11.00 17.85
CA ALA A 326 -22.54 9.97 18.05
C ALA A 326 -22.04 8.69 17.39
N VAL A 327 -21.98 7.58 18.11
CA VAL A 327 -21.49 6.31 17.60
C VAL A 327 -22.29 5.15 18.17
N HIS A 328 -22.60 4.18 17.35
CA HIS A 328 -23.19 2.91 17.76
C HIS A 328 -22.17 1.79 17.51
N PHE A 329 -21.71 1.17 18.60
CA PHE A 329 -20.76 0.07 18.53
C PHE A 329 -21.48 -1.26 18.45
N VAL A 330 -21.07 -2.09 17.51
CA VAL A 330 -21.60 -3.43 17.27
C VAL A 330 -20.46 -4.45 17.31
N ASN A 331 -20.76 -5.66 17.74
CA ASN A 331 -19.83 -6.77 17.76
C ASN A 331 -20.49 -7.98 17.11
N THR A 332 -19.75 -8.68 16.25
CA THR A 332 -20.22 -9.91 15.59
C THR A 332 -20.39 -11.07 16.55
N ASN A 333 -19.70 -11.03 17.70
CA ASN A 333 -19.87 -11.98 18.80
C ASN A 333 -21.10 -11.57 19.63
N GLY A 334 -22.18 -12.33 19.53
CA GLY A 334 -23.43 -12.06 20.25
C GLY A 334 -23.35 -12.07 21.78
N ASP A 335 -22.26 -12.54 22.34
CA ASP A 335 -22.03 -12.55 23.79
C ASP A 335 -21.37 -11.26 24.30
N MET A 336 -21.00 -10.35 23.41
CA MET A 336 -20.35 -9.09 23.77
C MET A 336 -21.37 -7.97 23.97
N PRO A 337 -21.12 -7.02 24.90
CA PRO A 337 -21.97 -5.83 25.04
C PRO A 337 -21.97 -4.98 23.78
N GLU A 338 -23.05 -4.22 23.57
CA GLU A 338 -23.16 -3.20 22.54
C GLU A 338 -23.43 -1.84 23.19
N GLU A 339 -23.11 -0.76 22.49
CA GLU A 339 -23.20 0.59 23.04
C GLU A 339 -23.58 1.61 21.98
N THR A 340 -24.44 2.56 22.38
CA THR A 340 -24.57 3.87 21.71
C THR A 340 -23.94 4.92 22.61
N ARG A 341 -23.00 5.70 22.07
CA ARG A 341 -22.32 6.77 22.80
C ARG A 341 -22.63 8.10 22.16
N LEU A 342 -23.12 9.04 22.98
CA LEU A 342 -23.28 10.44 22.60
C LEU A 342 -22.31 11.27 23.42
N HIS A 343 -21.46 12.04 22.75
CA HIS A 343 -20.37 12.77 23.40
C HIS A 343 -20.32 14.22 22.91
N MET A 344 -20.02 15.14 23.82
CA MET A 344 -19.89 16.55 23.51
C MET A 344 -18.74 17.16 24.30
N GLU A 345 -17.87 17.92 23.63
CA GLU A 345 -16.73 18.61 24.23
C GLU A 345 -16.70 20.07 23.83
N PRO A 346 -17.50 20.93 24.48
CA PRO A 346 -17.33 22.38 24.32
C PRO A 346 -16.03 22.83 24.99
N THR A 347 -15.28 23.67 24.28
CA THR A 347 -13.96 24.16 24.68
C THR A 347 -13.90 25.68 24.51
N ILE A 348 -13.38 26.37 25.49
CA ILE A 348 -13.04 27.79 25.40
C ILE A 348 -11.55 27.96 25.72
N ASN A 349 -10.88 28.76 24.92
CA ASN A 349 -9.44 28.95 24.97
C ASN A 349 -9.09 30.43 25.00
N LEU A 350 -8.20 30.82 25.89
CA LEU A 350 -7.68 32.17 25.99
C LEU A 350 -6.17 32.15 25.66
N PRO A 351 -5.77 32.35 24.39
CA PRO A 351 -4.37 32.47 24.03
C PRO A 351 -3.88 33.89 24.27
N LEU A 352 -2.81 34.02 25.02
CA LEU A 352 -2.13 35.29 25.25
C LEU A 352 -0.66 35.11 24.87
N SER A 353 -0.14 36.00 24.05
CA SER A 353 1.27 35.95 23.64
C SER A 353 1.86 37.33 23.42
N ASN A 354 3.17 37.43 23.61
CA ASN A 354 3.97 38.58 23.27
C ASN A 354 5.37 38.10 22.75
N GLY A 355 6.30 39.03 22.57
CA GLY A 355 7.61 38.68 21.99
C GLY A 355 8.49 37.77 22.86
N TRP A 356 8.18 37.59 24.15
CA TRP A 356 9.02 36.80 25.08
C TRP A 356 8.33 35.56 25.64
N GLY A 357 7.04 35.40 25.43
CA GLY A 357 6.36 34.23 25.95
C GLY A 357 4.90 34.13 25.51
N SER A 358 4.27 33.02 25.86
CA SER A 358 2.87 32.73 25.63
C SER A 358 2.26 31.99 26.81
N ILE A 359 0.98 32.26 27.08
CA ILE A 359 0.17 31.51 28.04
C ILE A 359 -1.13 31.15 27.33
N ASN A 360 -1.49 29.89 27.36
CA ASN A 360 -2.75 29.40 26.84
C ASN A 360 -3.56 28.79 27.97
N THR A 361 -4.73 29.34 28.24
CA THR A 361 -5.66 28.84 29.26
C THR A 361 -6.86 28.23 28.56
N GLU A 362 -7.15 26.97 28.85
CA GLU A 362 -8.22 26.20 28.24
C GLU A 362 -9.15 25.64 29.29
N ALA A 363 -10.46 25.82 29.08
CA ALA A 363 -11.50 25.15 29.82
C ALA A 363 -12.35 24.29 28.87
N LYS A 364 -12.55 23.06 29.21
CA LYS A 364 -13.26 22.05 28.41
C LYS A 364 -14.24 21.32 29.31
N LEU A 365 -15.41 20.99 28.76
CA LEU A 365 -16.35 20.08 29.40
C LEU A 365 -16.46 18.82 28.58
N LEU A 366 -16.26 17.67 29.20
CA LEU A 366 -16.40 16.36 28.59
C LEU A 366 -17.71 15.74 29.08
N ALA A 367 -18.75 15.79 28.26
CA ALA A 367 -20.08 15.28 28.59
C ALA A 367 -20.41 14.09 27.68
N THR A 368 -20.65 12.93 28.27
CA THR A 368 -20.88 11.69 27.53
C THR A 368 -22.06 10.94 28.12
N HIS A 369 -22.96 10.48 27.25
CA HIS A 369 -24.04 9.56 27.58
C HIS A 369 -23.76 8.21 26.92
N TYR A 370 -23.83 7.16 27.73
CA TYR A 370 -23.67 5.77 27.31
C TYR A 370 -24.98 5.02 27.45
N GLN A 371 -25.45 4.41 26.36
CA GLN A 371 -26.57 3.49 26.39
C GLN A 371 -26.06 2.10 25.98
N GLN A 372 -25.92 1.22 26.97
CA GLN A 372 -25.35 -0.11 26.78
C GLN A 372 -26.43 -1.19 26.78
N SER A 373 -26.20 -2.27 26.04
CA SER A 373 -27.12 -3.40 25.93
C SER A 373 -26.36 -4.71 25.91
N ASN A 374 -27.10 -5.81 26.05
CA ASN A 374 -26.56 -7.17 26.05
C ASN A 374 -25.54 -7.39 27.20
N LEU A 375 -25.86 -6.91 28.39
CA LEU A 375 -24.91 -6.83 29.49
C LEU A 375 -24.98 -7.99 30.48
N ASP A 376 -26.16 -8.60 30.72
CA ASP A 376 -26.40 -9.51 31.83
C ASP A 376 -25.47 -10.73 31.77
N LYS A 377 -25.40 -11.41 30.65
CA LYS A 377 -24.53 -12.56 30.46
C LYS A 377 -23.07 -12.21 30.57
N TYR A 378 -22.66 -11.09 30.00
CA TYR A 378 -21.28 -10.62 30.05
C TYR A 378 -20.85 -10.25 31.46
N ASN A 379 -21.69 -9.50 32.20
CA ASN A 379 -21.44 -9.12 33.58
C ASN A 379 -21.28 -10.37 34.48
N ALA A 380 -22.16 -11.34 34.30
CA ALA A 380 -22.09 -12.61 35.08
C ALA A 380 -20.81 -13.41 34.79
N ALA A 381 -20.40 -13.48 33.51
CA ALA A 381 -19.23 -14.25 33.10
C ALA A 381 -17.90 -13.58 33.48
N ASN A 382 -17.83 -12.24 33.53
CA ASN A 382 -16.60 -11.48 33.70
C ASN A 382 -16.48 -10.74 35.03
N GLY A 383 -17.48 -10.84 35.92
CA GLY A 383 -17.47 -10.15 37.19
C GLY A 383 -17.54 -8.63 37.08
N THR A 384 -18.07 -8.12 35.98
CA THR A 384 -18.23 -6.69 35.72
C THR A 384 -19.61 -6.20 36.13
N ASP A 385 -19.76 -4.90 36.32
CA ASP A 385 -21.03 -4.24 36.68
C ASP A 385 -21.34 -3.11 35.66
N TYR A 386 -21.41 -3.47 34.40
CA TYR A 386 -21.78 -2.50 33.34
C TYR A 386 -23.29 -2.19 33.45
N LYS A 387 -23.62 -0.91 33.33
CA LYS A 387 -24.99 -0.40 33.46
C LYS A 387 -25.60 -0.06 32.11
N ASP A 388 -26.91 -0.20 31.97
CA ASP A 388 -27.63 0.10 30.73
C ASP A 388 -27.49 1.57 30.33
N SER A 389 -27.52 2.47 31.29
CA SER A 389 -27.43 3.92 31.04
C SER A 389 -26.44 4.54 32.01
N VAL A 390 -25.45 5.25 31.45
CA VAL A 390 -24.43 5.94 32.25
C VAL A 390 -24.23 7.33 31.68
N ASN A 391 -24.21 8.34 32.56
CA ASN A 391 -23.82 9.69 32.22
C ASN A 391 -22.49 10.02 32.90
N ARG A 392 -21.58 10.60 32.14
CA ARG A 392 -20.29 11.06 32.65
C ARG A 392 -20.09 12.52 32.23
N VAL A 393 -19.80 13.38 33.20
CA VAL A 393 -19.49 14.79 32.95
C VAL A 393 -18.20 15.09 33.70
N MET A 394 -17.18 15.53 32.95
CA MET A 394 -15.88 15.90 33.52
C MET A 394 -15.45 17.26 33.00
N PRO A 395 -15.19 18.22 33.90
CA PRO A 395 -14.52 19.46 33.51
C PRO A 395 -13.01 19.17 33.33
N GLU A 396 -12.41 19.83 32.38
CA GLU A 396 -10.97 19.86 32.18
C GLU A 396 -10.47 21.29 32.16
N PHE A 397 -9.43 21.54 32.92
CA PHE A 397 -8.80 22.86 32.96
C PHE A 397 -7.31 22.71 32.72
N LYS A 398 -6.79 23.48 31.76
CA LYS A 398 -5.40 23.41 31.36
C LYS A 398 -4.79 24.80 31.22
N ILE A 399 -3.60 24.99 31.78
CA ILE A 399 -2.78 26.18 31.55
C ILE A 399 -1.44 25.71 31.01
N ASP A 400 -1.07 26.27 29.86
CA ASP A 400 0.19 25.96 29.18
C ASP A 400 0.98 27.25 28.98
N GLY A 401 2.14 27.35 29.60
CA GLY A 401 3.02 28.51 29.53
C GLY A 401 4.33 28.18 28.86
N LYS A 402 4.79 29.13 28.05
CA LYS A 402 6.08 29.05 27.35
C LYS A 402 6.80 30.39 27.40
N LEU A 403 8.10 30.35 27.73
CA LEU A 403 8.99 31.50 27.66
C LEU A 403 10.00 31.27 26.54
N VAL A 404 10.38 32.34 25.86
CA VAL A 404 11.38 32.30 24.79
C VAL A 404 12.55 33.19 25.19
N PHE A 405 13.72 32.61 25.36
CA PHE A 405 14.97 33.31 25.59
C PHE A 405 15.87 33.14 24.38
N GLU A 406 16.37 34.25 23.84
CA GLU A 406 17.30 34.25 22.73
C GLU A 406 18.65 34.87 23.16
N ARG A 407 19.73 34.30 22.64
CA ARG A 407 21.07 34.82 22.82
C ARG A 407 21.79 34.80 21.48
N ASP A 408 22.34 35.92 21.09
CA ASP A 408 23.23 36.01 19.93
C ASP A 408 24.60 35.42 20.27
N MET A 409 25.04 34.48 19.46
CA MET A 409 26.35 33.85 19.57
C MET A 409 27.30 34.41 18.50
N GLN A 410 28.62 34.18 18.67
CA GLN A 410 29.60 34.54 17.66
C GLN A 410 29.35 33.84 16.34
N GLU A 411 29.75 34.46 15.21
CA GLU A 411 29.61 33.92 13.84
C GLU A 411 28.15 33.86 13.31
N GLY A 412 27.24 34.70 13.80
CA GLY A 412 25.88 34.79 13.31
C GLY A 412 24.94 33.68 13.79
N TYR A 413 25.37 32.87 14.74
CA TYR A 413 24.50 31.88 15.38
C TYR A 413 23.65 32.51 16.47
N THR A 414 22.36 32.07 16.52
CA THR A 414 21.43 32.43 17.57
C THR A 414 21.10 31.20 18.40
N GLN A 415 21.21 31.30 19.71
CA GLN A 415 20.78 30.24 20.63
C GLN A 415 19.47 30.62 21.28
N THR A 416 18.49 29.71 21.25
CA THR A 416 17.19 29.88 21.90
C THR A 416 17.03 28.88 23.05
N LEU A 417 16.38 29.31 24.12
CA LEU A 417 15.94 28.47 25.22
C LEU A 417 14.44 28.69 25.40
N GLU A 418 13.66 27.62 25.30
CA GLU A 418 12.22 27.67 25.33
C GLU A 418 11.64 26.76 26.45
N PRO A 419 11.68 27.19 27.73
CA PRO A 419 11.06 26.43 28.79
C PRO A 419 9.54 26.43 28.65
N ARG A 420 8.92 25.27 28.82
CA ARG A 420 7.47 25.05 28.74
C ARG A 420 6.98 24.38 30.01
N MET A 421 5.85 24.85 30.52
CA MET A 421 5.18 24.28 31.68
C MET A 421 3.70 24.11 31.39
N GLN A 422 3.16 22.99 31.79
CA GLN A 422 1.72 22.70 31.69
C GLN A 422 1.15 22.30 33.04
N TYR A 423 0.04 22.92 33.39
CA TYR A 423 -0.81 22.47 34.50
C TYR A 423 -2.11 21.91 33.93
N LEU A 424 -2.47 20.71 34.35
CA LEU A 424 -3.66 20.01 33.90
C LEU A 424 -4.46 19.54 35.12
N TYR A 425 -5.76 19.86 35.14
CA TYR A 425 -6.70 19.39 36.13
C TYR A 425 -7.88 18.69 35.47
N ILE A 426 -8.06 17.41 35.77
CA ILE A 426 -9.22 16.60 35.38
C ILE A 426 -9.65 15.83 36.63
N PRO A 427 -10.88 15.99 37.15
CA PRO A 427 -11.33 15.22 38.31
C PRO A 427 -11.52 13.76 37.96
N TYR A 428 -11.31 12.89 38.95
CA TYR A 428 -11.58 11.47 38.80
C TYR A 428 -13.09 11.22 38.66
N ARG A 429 -13.44 10.30 37.75
CA ARG A 429 -14.80 9.75 37.64
C ARG A 429 -14.69 8.23 37.55
N ASP A 430 -15.58 7.55 38.25
CA ASP A 430 -15.68 6.10 38.20
C ASP A 430 -16.23 5.67 36.83
N GLN A 431 -15.46 4.87 36.08
CA GLN A 431 -15.82 4.35 34.77
C GLN A 431 -16.03 2.84 34.77
N SER A 432 -16.10 2.20 35.94
CA SER A 432 -16.25 0.75 36.10
C SER A 432 -17.59 0.22 35.53
N HIS A 433 -18.58 1.10 35.35
CA HIS A 433 -19.89 0.75 34.79
C HIS A 433 -19.95 0.81 33.26
N ILE A 434 -18.85 1.18 32.62
CA ILE A 434 -18.77 1.40 31.15
C ILE A 434 -17.87 0.33 30.56
N GLY A 435 -18.33 -0.36 29.50
CA GLY A 435 -17.53 -1.32 28.75
C GLY A 435 -16.44 -0.64 27.93
N VAL A 436 -15.51 -1.44 27.44
CA VAL A 436 -14.41 -0.98 26.57
C VAL A 436 -14.76 -1.29 25.11
N TYR A 437 -14.84 -0.26 24.29
CA TYR A 437 -15.27 -0.38 22.90
C TYR A 437 -14.18 0.08 21.90
N ASP A 438 -13.56 1.24 22.11
CA ASP A 438 -12.56 1.81 21.23
C ASP A 438 -11.31 2.36 21.95
N SER A 439 -11.24 2.22 23.26
CA SER A 439 -10.18 2.82 24.07
C SER A 439 -8.97 1.90 24.22
N THR A 440 -7.79 2.45 24.01
CA THR A 440 -6.50 1.78 24.25
C THR A 440 -5.55 2.65 25.02
N LEU A 441 -4.71 2.03 25.86
CA LEU A 441 -3.69 2.74 26.63
C LEU A 441 -2.63 3.31 25.67
N LEU A 442 -2.34 4.60 25.80
CA LEU A 442 -1.31 5.29 25.04
C LEU A 442 0.07 5.03 25.65
N GLN A 443 1.10 4.97 24.79
CA GLN A 443 2.47 4.83 25.27
C GLN A 443 2.94 6.10 25.96
N SER A 444 3.64 5.91 27.09
CA SER A 444 4.27 7.00 27.81
C SER A 444 5.67 7.26 27.22
N ASP A 445 5.76 8.27 26.36
CA ASP A 445 7.00 8.67 25.69
C ASP A 445 7.17 10.20 25.71
N TYR A 446 8.27 10.68 25.13
CA TYR A 446 8.56 12.12 25.07
C TYR A 446 7.46 12.87 24.28
N SER A 447 6.96 12.30 23.21
CA SER A 447 5.90 12.91 22.40
C SER A 447 4.58 13.02 23.15
N GLY A 448 4.37 12.19 24.16
CA GLY A 448 3.20 12.17 25.01
C GLY A 448 3.29 12.99 26.29
N LEU A 449 4.40 13.72 26.52
CA LEU A 449 4.67 14.41 27.79
C LEU A 449 3.60 15.44 28.18
N PHE A 450 3.00 16.10 27.18
CA PHE A 450 1.97 17.14 27.36
C PHE A 450 0.57 16.66 26.95
N ARG A 451 0.34 15.35 26.90
CA ARG A 451 -0.99 14.81 26.64
C ARG A 451 -1.93 15.05 27.82
N ASP A 452 -3.20 15.25 27.50
CA ASP A 452 -4.29 15.37 28.48
C ASP A 452 -5.00 14.05 28.78
N ARG A 453 -4.63 12.94 28.07
CA ARG A 453 -5.22 11.62 28.20
C ARG A 453 -4.17 10.52 28.32
N SER A 454 -4.52 9.47 29.07
CA SER A 454 -3.74 8.23 29.11
C SER A 454 -4.22 7.19 28.10
N TYR A 455 -5.41 7.35 27.56
CA TYR A 455 -6.04 6.41 26.60
C TYR A 455 -6.47 7.15 25.34
N SER A 456 -6.40 6.44 24.20
CA SER A 456 -7.06 6.85 22.95
C SER A 456 -8.54 6.46 22.97
N GLY A 457 -9.39 7.17 22.20
CA GLY A 457 -10.82 6.85 22.05
C GLY A 457 -11.74 7.54 23.02
#